data_e87466a80e07a81398cb3b818c99cc02
#
_entry.id   e87466a80e07a81398cb3b818c99cc02
#
_cell.length_a   1.000
_cell.length_b   1.000
_cell.length_c   1.000
_cell.angle_alpha   90.00
_cell.angle_beta   90.00
_cell.angle_gamma   90.00
#
_symmetry.space_group_name_H-M   'P 1'
#
loop_
_entity.id
_entity.type
_entity.pdbx_description
1 polymer ?
#
loop_
_entity_poly.entity_id
_entity_poly.type
_entity_poly.pdbx_seq_one_letter_code
_entity_poly.pdbx_strand_id
1 'polypeptide(L)'
;TQKMAKENAVIKDLKAVESLGCVSVICSDKTGTLTQNKMTVQKIYINGESIIEEQLDLKYESHRHLLYDMVLNNDSSIVDGKGIGDPTEYALLETFRNIGFDENAVRDGLIRIEEVPFDSDRKMMSTKYKMHGVSHILTKGALDVILERCIKIATKDGVRNITEDDKKAILEQNRKYSEDGLRVLTFAYKESEEELSTETEYDYIFLGLVAMIDPPREESKQAVADAIRAGIKPIMITGDHKITASAIAKQIGIMQEGDLAVTGLE
;
A
#
# COMPACT_ATOMS: atom_id res chain seq x y z
N THR A 1 -1.31 -30.16 -26.42
CA THR A 1 -2.50 -29.84 -25.63
C THR A 1 -2.45 -30.45 -24.23
N GLN A 2 -2.20 -31.78 -24.07
CA GLN A 2 -2.14 -32.42 -22.73
C GLN A 2 -1.04 -31.85 -21.83
N LYS A 3 0.14 -31.50 -22.35
CA LYS A 3 1.19 -30.83 -21.58
C LYS A 3 0.77 -29.44 -21.14
N MET A 4 0.11 -28.66 -22.01
CA MET A 4 -0.38 -27.32 -21.69
C MET A 4 -1.51 -27.34 -20.66
N ALA A 5 -2.40 -28.34 -20.74
CA ALA A 5 -3.45 -28.53 -19.73
C ALA A 5 -2.89 -28.85 -18.33
N LYS A 6 -1.76 -29.56 -18.25
CA LYS A 6 -1.05 -29.82 -16.99
C LYS A 6 -0.46 -28.54 -16.37
N GLU A 7 -0.14 -27.57 -17.21
CA GLU A 7 0.34 -26.22 -16.82
C GLU A 7 -0.81 -25.21 -16.72
N ASN A 8 -2.05 -25.70 -16.51
CA ASN A 8 -3.26 -24.88 -16.38
C ASN A 8 -3.61 -24.00 -17.60
N ALA A 9 -3.02 -24.28 -18.78
CA ALA A 9 -3.32 -23.57 -20.00
C ALA A 9 -4.47 -24.24 -20.78
N VAL A 10 -5.61 -23.57 -20.87
CA VAL A 10 -6.79 -24.04 -21.59
C VAL A 10 -6.73 -23.59 -23.05
N ILE A 11 -6.68 -24.55 -23.95
CA ILE A 11 -6.64 -24.29 -25.42
C ILE A 11 -8.04 -24.44 -26.00
N LYS A 12 -8.56 -23.32 -26.52
CA LYS A 12 -9.88 -23.28 -27.17
C LYS A 12 -9.82 -23.57 -28.66
N ASP A 13 -8.69 -23.24 -29.33
CA ASP A 13 -8.46 -23.49 -30.73
C ASP A 13 -7.11 -24.17 -30.95
N LEU A 14 -7.12 -25.36 -31.54
CA LEU A 14 -5.92 -26.15 -31.82
C LEU A 14 -4.98 -25.48 -32.81
N LYS A 15 -5.49 -24.71 -33.77
CA LYS A 15 -4.67 -23.98 -34.75
C LYS A 15 -3.88 -22.83 -34.09
N ALA A 16 -4.40 -22.25 -33.05
CA ALA A 16 -3.71 -21.21 -32.28
C ALA A 16 -2.44 -21.72 -31.56
N VAL A 17 -2.35 -23.02 -31.27
CA VAL A 17 -1.16 -23.62 -30.63
C VAL A 17 0.07 -23.56 -31.53
N GLU A 18 -0.12 -23.72 -32.82
CA GLU A 18 0.97 -23.65 -33.81
C GLU A 18 1.53 -22.22 -33.87
N SER A 19 0.65 -21.22 -33.84
CA SER A 19 1.02 -19.80 -33.81
C SER A 19 1.76 -19.43 -32.53
N LEU A 20 1.40 -20.02 -31.36
CA LEU A 20 2.10 -19.79 -30.09
C LEU A 20 3.58 -20.22 -30.16
N GLY A 21 3.91 -21.25 -30.93
CA GLY A 21 5.29 -21.70 -31.12
C GLY A 21 6.17 -20.75 -31.95
N CYS A 22 5.57 -19.73 -32.57
CA CYS A 22 6.25 -18.78 -33.45
C CYS A 22 6.28 -17.35 -32.91
N VAL A 23 5.78 -17.12 -31.69
CA VAL A 23 5.75 -15.77 -31.10
C VAL A 23 7.16 -15.31 -30.73
N SER A 24 7.48 -14.08 -31.07
CA SER A 24 8.74 -13.41 -30.73
C SER A 24 8.58 -12.38 -29.59
N VAL A 25 7.33 -12.00 -29.25
CA VAL A 25 7.00 -11.02 -28.24
C VAL A 25 5.81 -11.52 -27.43
N ILE A 26 5.89 -11.37 -26.10
CA ILE A 26 4.77 -11.58 -25.18
C ILE A 26 4.46 -10.25 -24.49
N CYS A 27 3.25 -9.73 -24.70
CA CYS A 27 2.72 -8.59 -23.98
C CYS A 27 1.89 -9.08 -22.79
N SER A 28 2.36 -8.83 -21.58
CA SER A 28 1.69 -9.27 -20.34
C SER A 28 1.15 -8.09 -19.57
N ASP A 29 -0.11 -8.20 -19.13
CA ASP A 29 -0.67 -7.29 -18.14
C ASP A 29 0.07 -7.45 -16.81
N LYS A 30 0.24 -6.34 -16.08
CA LYS A 30 0.87 -6.35 -14.76
C LYS A 30 -0.07 -6.95 -13.73
N THR A 31 -1.25 -6.35 -13.56
CA THR A 31 -2.14 -6.60 -12.41
C THR A 31 -2.85 -7.94 -12.52
N GLY A 32 -2.65 -8.81 -11.55
CA GLY A 32 -3.29 -10.14 -11.49
C GLY A 32 -2.68 -11.18 -12.43
N THR A 33 -1.77 -10.77 -13.34
CA THR A 33 -1.02 -11.68 -14.23
C THR A 33 0.41 -11.83 -13.73
N LEU A 34 1.20 -10.76 -13.80
CA LEU A 34 2.58 -10.74 -13.29
C LEU A 34 2.64 -10.51 -11.77
N THR A 35 1.61 -9.88 -11.22
CA THR A 35 1.46 -9.61 -9.79
C THR A 35 0.31 -10.42 -9.18
N GLN A 36 0.26 -10.44 -7.85
CA GLN A 36 -0.71 -11.23 -7.09
C GLN A 36 -2.13 -10.65 -7.10
N ASN A 37 -2.30 -9.40 -7.56
CA ASN A 37 -3.53 -8.60 -7.41
C ASN A 37 -3.92 -8.44 -5.94
N LYS A 38 -2.94 -8.24 -5.10
CA LYS A 38 -3.09 -8.13 -3.65
C LYS A 38 -2.12 -7.09 -3.11
N MET A 39 -2.66 -5.96 -2.63
CA MET A 39 -1.83 -4.98 -1.95
C MET A 39 -1.24 -5.58 -0.67
N THR A 40 0.04 -5.34 -0.43
CA THR A 40 0.76 -5.83 0.75
C THR A 40 1.67 -4.72 1.29
N VAL A 41 1.63 -4.49 2.59
CA VAL A 41 2.54 -3.55 3.28
C VAL A 41 3.96 -4.10 3.22
N GLN A 42 4.90 -3.26 2.80
CA GLN A 42 6.31 -3.63 2.65
C GLN A 42 7.20 -2.90 3.65
N LYS A 43 6.89 -1.62 3.91
CA LYS A 43 7.67 -0.74 4.77
C LYS A 43 6.76 0.18 5.57
N ILE A 44 7.21 0.52 6.76
CA ILE A 44 6.56 1.48 7.65
C ILE A 44 7.62 2.49 8.09
N TYR A 45 7.36 3.78 7.89
CA TYR A 45 8.20 4.84 8.43
C TYR A 45 7.55 5.41 9.68
N ILE A 46 8.16 5.20 10.81
CA ILE A 46 7.65 5.64 12.12
C ILE A 46 8.83 5.97 13.05
N ASN A 47 8.68 6.95 13.92
CA ASN A 47 9.73 7.37 14.86
C ASN A 47 11.05 7.76 14.17
N GLY A 48 11.02 8.23 12.91
CA GLY A 48 12.21 8.56 12.13
C GLY A 48 12.95 7.38 11.52
N GLU A 49 12.41 6.17 11.61
CA GLU A 49 13.01 4.93 11.11
C GLU A 49 12.10 4.23 10.09
N SER A 50 12.72 3.59 9.08
CA SER A 50 12.00 2.71 8.15
C SER A 50 12.12 1.27 8.65
N ILE A 51 10.98 0.66 8.98
CA ILE A 51 10.88 -0.68 9.58
C ILE A 51 9.96 -1.58 8.73
N ILE A 52 9.93 -2.86 9.05
CA ILE A 52 8.95 -3.85 8.56
C ILE A 52 7.91 -4.16 9.64
N GLU A 53 6.82 -4.82 9.28
CA GLU A 53 5.69 -5.05 10.19
C GLU A 53 6.07 -5.82 11.46
N GLU A 54 6.99 -6.79 11.38
CA GLU A 54 7.45 -7.59 12.52
C GLU A 54 8.26 -6.77 13.56
N GLN A 55 8.70 -5.57 13.20
CA GLN A 55 9.42 -4.65 14.08
C GLN A 55 8.49 -3.67 14.83
N LEU A 56 7.18 -3.73 14.57
CA LEU A 56 6.22 -2.97 15.36
C LEU A 56 6.20 -3.49 16.80
N ASP A 57 6.34 -2.58 17.75
CA ASP A 57 6.40 -2.89 19.18
C ASP A 57 5.38 -2.05 19.96
N LEU A 58 4.41 -2.72 20.56
CA LEU A 58 3.34 -2.11 21.34
C LEU A 58 3.81 -1.37 22.61
N LYS A 59 5.09 -1.46 22.98
CA LYS A 59 5.68 -0.63 24.04
C LYS A 59 5.64 0.84 23.67
N TYR A 60 5.83 1.16 22.37
CA TYR A 60 5.80 2.54 21.89
C TYR A 60 4.37 2.98 21.62
N GLU A 61 4.00 4.10 22.22
CA GLU A 61 2.67 4.69 22.03
C GLU A 61 2.39 5.06 20.58
N SER A 62 3.38 5.59 19.86
CA SER A 62 3.30 5.89 18.44
C SER A 62 2.92 4.66 17.59
N HIS A 63 3.49 3.48 17.90
CA HIS A 63 3.15 2.23 17.20
C HIS A 63 1.71 1.79 17.49
N ARG A 64 1.25 1.91 18.74
CA ARG A 64 -0.15 1.62 19.11
C ARG A 64 -1.13 2.52 18.37
N HIS A 65 -0.86 3.84 18.34
CA HIS A 65 -1.70 4.78 17.61
C HIS A 65 -1.75 4.50 16.12
N LEU A 66 -0.60 4.19 15.48
CA LEU A 66 -0.57 3.80 14.08
C LEU A 66 -1.44 2.56 13.82
N LEU A 67 -1.29 1.52 14.64
CA LEU A 67 -2.06 0.28 14.52
C LEU A 67 -3.56 0.50 14.70
N TYR A 68 -3.96 1.34 15.67
CA TYR A 68 -5.36 1.71 15.83
C TYR A 68 -5.91 2.49 14.63
N ASP A 69 -5.13 3.43 14.07
CA ASP A 69 -5.54 4.18 12.89
C ASP A 69 -5.70 3.25 11.67
N MET A 70 -4.79 2.31 11.47
CA MET A 70 -4.86 1.32 10.38
C MET A 70 -6.15 0.48 10.44
N VAL A 71 -6.66 0.17 11.63
CA VAL A 71 -7.83 -0.70 11.84
C VAL A 71 -9.12 0.10 11.95
N LEU A 72 -9.13 1.19 12.70
CA LEU A 72 -10.34 1.94 13.04
C LEU A 72 -10.74 2.94 11.95
N ASN A 73 -9.75 3.56 11.31
CA ASN A 73 -9.97 4.44 10.16
C ASN A 73 -9.93 3.62 8.85
N ASN A 74 -10.86 2.67 8.73
CA ASN A 74 -10.83 1.64 7.70
C ASN A 74 -12.23 1.04 7.51
N ASP A 75 -12.70 0.95 6.28
CA ASP A 75 -14.04 0.46 5.92
C ASP A 75 -14.01 -0.96 5.34
N SER A 76 -12.82 -1.51 5.11
CA SER A 76 -12.64 -2.88 4.65
C SER A 76 -12.82 -3.89 5.79
N SER A 77 -13.05 -5.15 5.44
CA SER A 77 -13.17 -6.26 6.38
C SER A 77 -12.50 -7.52 5.83
N ILE A 78 -12.22 -8.47 6.72
CA ILE A 78 -11.73 -9.80 6.34
C ILE A 78 -12.77 -10.84 6.78
N VAL A 79 -13.38 -11.49 5.80
CA VAL A 79 -14.38 -12.56 6.02
C VAL A 79 -13.86 -13.84 5.38
N ASP A 80 -13.79 -14.92 6.17
CA ASP A 80 -13.26 -16.23 5.74
C ASP A 80 -11.89 -16.15 5.04
N GLY A 81 -11.00 -15.27 5.53
CA GLY A 81 -9.68 -15.06 4.98
C GLY A 81 -9.64 -14.27 3.66
N LYS A 82 -10.78 -13.71 3.23
CA LYS A 82 -10.87 -12.88 2.04
C LYS A 82 -11.14 -11.43 2.39
N GLY A 83 -10.39 -10.52 1.78
CA GLY A 83 -10.62 -9.08 1.91
C GLY A 83 -11.88 -8.65 1.18
N ILE A 84 -12.68 -7.83 1.84
CA ILE A 84 -13.85 -7.15 1.28
C ILE A 84 -13.61 -5.66 1.45
N GLY A 85 -13.70 -4.88 0.38
CA GLY A 85 -13.47 -3.45 0.37
C GLY A 85 -12.27 -3.03 -0.47
N ASP A 86 -11.69 -1.88 -0.18
CA ASP A 86 -10.52 -1.34 -0.89
C ASP A 86 -9.26 -2.18 -0.61
N PRO A 87 -8.51 -2.61 -1.63
CA PRO A 87 -7.30 -3.41 -1.45
C PRO A 87 -6.23 -2.74 -0.59
N THR A 88 -6.14 -1.42 -0.61
CA THR A 88 -5.20 -0.64 0.22
C THR A 88 -5.57 -0.75 1.69
N GLU A 89 -6.85 -0.63 2.00
CA GLU A 89 -7.36 -0.78 3.37
C GLU A 89 -7.26 -2.21 3.88
N TYR A 90 -7.58 -3.18 3.02
CA TYR A 90 -7.42 -4.58 3.35
C TYR A 90 -5.98 -4.95 3.73
N ALA A 91 -4.98 -4.40 3.01
CA ALA A 91 -3.58 -4.63 3.32
C ALA A 91 -3.20 -4.17 4.74
N LEU A 92 -3.82 -3.09 5.23
CA LEU A 92 -3.61 -2.60 6.60
C LEU A 92 -4.16 -3.58 7.65
N LEU A 93 -5.35 -4.15 7.40
CA LEU A 93 -5.93 -5.17 8.30
C LEU A 93 -5.10 -6.47 8.31
N GLU A 94 -4.59 -6.86 7.14
CA GLU A 94 -3.71 -8.03 7.04
C GLU A 94 -2.43 -7.84 7.87
N THR A 95 -1.78 -6.68 7.75
CA THR A 95 -0.62 -6.33 8.58
C THR A 95 -0.95 -6.46 10.07
N PHE A 96 -2.10 -5.98 10.51
CA PHE A 96 -2.53 -6.09 11.90
C PHE A 96 -2.70 -7.56 12.35
N ARG A 97 -3.25 -8.42 11.48
CA ARG A 97 -3.36 -9.87 11.73
C ARG A 97 -2.01 -10.59 11.72
N ASN A 98 -1.11 -10.24 10.80
CA ASN A 98 0.21 -10.85 10.69
C ASN A 98 1.04 -10.69 11.96
N ILE A 99 0.90 -9.55 12.65
CA ILE A 99 1.55 -9.32 13.94
C ILE A 99 0.80 -9.91 15.14
N GLY A 100 -0.24 -10.71 14.89
CA GLY A 100 -0.91 -11.54 15.89
C GLY A 100 -2.12 -10.91 16.58
N PHE A 101 -2.73 -9.86 16.01
CA PHE A 101 -3.91 -9.19 16.58
C PHE A 101 -5.18 -9.45 15.76
N ASP A 102 -6.32 -9.28 16.41
CA ASP A 102 -7.65 -9.39 15.82
C ASP A 102 -8.29 -8.00 15.68
N GLU A 103 -8.49 -7.55 14.46
CA GLU A 103 -9.11 -6.26 14.17
C GLU A 103 -10.58 -6.20 14.62
N ASN A 104 -11.28 -7.35 14.62
CA ASN A 104 -12.67 -7.39 15.07
C ASN A 104 -12.75 -7.13 16.57
N ALA A 105 -11.86 -7.71 17.38
CA ALA A 105 -11.80 -7.45 18.81
C ALA A 105 -11.57 -5.96 19.13
N VAL A 106 -10.79 -5.25 18.31
CA VAL A 106 -10.58 -3.81 18.46
C VAL A 106 -11.83 -3.03 18.06
N ARG A 107 -12.45 -3.38 16.92
CA ARG A 107 -13.65 -2.70 16.40
C ARG A 107 -14.88 -2.93 17.29
N ASP A 108 -15.06 -4.13 17.81
CA ASP A 108 -16.17 -4.46 18.72
C ASP A 108 -16.06 -3.71 20.07
N GLY A 109 -14.84 -3.41 20.48
CA GLY A 109 -14.58 -2.64 21.72
C GLY A 109 -14.69 -1.13 21.57
N LEU A 110 -14.77 -0.59 20.35
CA LEU A 110 -14.73 0.85 20.08
C LEU A 110 -15.79 1.23 19.04
N ILE A 111 -16.69 2.13 19.41
CA ILE A 111 -17.74 2.61 18.51
C ILE A 111 -17.26 3.84 17.75
N ARG A 112 -17.35 3.80 16.41
CA ARG A 112 -17.14 4.97 15.55
C ARG A 112 -18.25 5.98 15.84
N ILE A 113 -17.86 7.19 16.25
CA ILE A 113 -18.78 8.27 16.64
C ILE A 113 -19.15 9.12 15.41
N GLU A 114 -18.12 9.52 14.67
CA GLU A 114 -18.22 10.40 13.50
C GLU A 114 -17.22 9.96 12.43
N GLU A 115 -17.49 10.33 11.18
CA GLU A 115 -16.57 10.11 10.07
C GLU A 115 -16.71 11.22 9.02
N VAL A 116 -15.61 11.52 8.37
CA VAL A 116 -15.53 12.19 7.08
C VAL A 116 -14.92 11.20 6.10
N PRO A 117 -15.75 10.58 5.23
CA PRO A 117 -15.29 9.49 4.35
C PRO A 117 -14.23 9.96 3.36
N PHE A 118 -13.54 8.99 2.75
CA PHE A 118 -12.54 9.30 1.73
C PHE A 118 -13.16 10.08 0.57
N ASP A 119 -12.46 11.12 0.17
CA ASP A 119 -12.79 11.91 -1.01
C ASP A 119 -11.55 12.10 -1.87
N SER A 120 -11.66 11.88 -3.18
CA SER A 120 -10.53 11.91 -4.13
C SER A 120 -9.91 13.28 -4.33
N ASP A 121 -10.70 14.35 -4.19
CA ASP A 121 -10.21 15.72 -4.32
C ASP A 121 -9.51 16.16 -3.04
N ARG A 122 -10.05 15.74 -1.89
CA ARG A 122 -9.49 15.97 -0.56
C ARG A 122 -8.32 15.02 -0.24
N LYS A 123 -8.29 13.82 -0.85
CA LYS A 123 -7.27 12.78 -0.72
C LYS A 123 -7.03 12.29 0.71
N MET A 124 -8.03 12.32 1.56
CA MET A 124 -7.93 11.88 2.95
C MET A 124 -9.27 11.38 3.49
N MET A 125 -9.21 10.64 4.58
CA MET A 125 -10.34 10.14 5.35
C MET A 125 -10.06 10.32 6.83
N SER A 126 -11.08 10.67 7.60
CA SER A 126 -10.99 10.82 9.06
C SER A 126 -12.14 10.15 9.77
N THR A 127 -11.84 9.52 10.91
CA THR A 127 -12.84 8.86 11.77
C THR A 127 -12.61 9.27 13.22
N LYS A 128 -13.69 9.35 14.01
CA LYS A 128 -13.64 9.74 15.42
C LYS A 128 -14.10 8.61 16.31
N TYR A 129 -13.31 8.34 17.33
CA TYR A 129 -13.56 7.32 18.35
C TYR A 129 -13.32 7.86 19.74
N LYS A 130 -14.03 7.31 20.73
CA LYS A 130 -13.75 7.56 22.14
C LYS A 130 -12.92 6.42 22.71
N MET A 131 -11.65 6.69 23.03
CA MET A 131 -10.72 5.73 23.60
C MET A 131 -10.31 6.17 25.01
N HIS A 132 -10.53 5.32 26.00
CA HIS A 132 -10.20 5.61 27.42
C HIS A 132 -10.75 6.95 27.93
N GLY A 133 -11.92 7.36 27.46
CA GLY A 133 -12.58 8.60 27.87
C GLY A 133 -12.17 9.85 27.08
N VAL A 134 -11.21 9.75 26.19
CA VAL A 134 -10.71 10.83 25.31
C VAL A 134 -11.16 10.58 23.87
N SER A 135 -11.62 11.64 23.21
CA SER A 135 -12.00 11.57 21.78
C SER A 135 -10.76 11.71 20.91
N HIS A 136 -10.56 10.72 20.03
CA HIS A 136 -9.47 10.67 19.06
C HIS A 136 -10.03 10.78 17.64
N ILE A 137 -9.48 11.68 16.86
CA ILE A 137 -9.70 11.77 15.42
C ILE A 137 -8.49 11.13 14.75
N LEU A 138 -8.74 10.03 14.04
CA LEU A 138 -7.75 9.26 13.29
C LEU A 138 -7.87 9.65 11.83
N THR A 139 -6.73 9.88 11.16
CA THR A 139 -6.71 10.39 9.79
C THR A 139 -5.67 9.68 8.95
N LYS A 140 -6.07 9.26 7.74
CA LYS A 140 -5.17 8.71 6.73
C LYS A 140 -5.37 9.38 5.37
N GLY A 141 -4.33 9.42 4.57
CA GLY A 141 -4.41 9.98 3.20
C GLY A 141 -3.06 10.26 2.56
N ALA A 142 -3.08 11.15 1.57
CA ALA A 142 -1.91 11.56 0.83
C ALA A 142 -0.98 12.43 1.68
N LEU A 143 0.33 12.24 1.52
CA LEU A 143 1.33 12.93 2.34
C LEU A 143 1.27 14.45 2.17
N ASP A 144 1.14 14.94 0.94
CA ASP A 144 1.06 16.36 0.62
C ASP A 144 -0.06 17.06 1.43
N VAL A 145 -1.19 16.40 1.56
CA VAL A 145 -2.37 16.94 2.25
C VAL A 145 -2.24 16.85 3.77
N ILE A 146 -1.82 15.70 4.30
CA ILE A 146 -1.79 15.47 5.75
C ILE A 146 -0.63 16.19 6.42
N LEU A 147 0.56 16.21 5.79
CA LEU A 147 1.74 16.82 6.39
C LEU A 147 1.59 18.34 6.60
N GLU A 148 0.88 19.04 5.70
CA GLU A 148 0.56 20.45 5.85
C GLU A 148 -0.37 20.73 7.04
N ARG A 149 -1.18 19.74 7.45
CA ARG A 149 -2.11 19.83 8.57
C ARG A 149 -1.51 19.38 9.90
N CYS A 150 -0.26 18.91 9.89
CA CYS A 150 0.43 18.44 11.10
C CYS A 150 1.21 19.57 11.75
N ILE A 151 0.96 19.79 13.06
CA ILE A 151 1.72 20.72 13.91
C ILE A 151 2.65 20.00 14.88
N LYS A 152 2.43 18.70 15.10
CA LYS A 152 3.20 17.84 16.01
C LYS A 152 3.59 16.54 15.30
N ILE A 153 4.52 15.84 15.93
CA ILE A 153 5.00 14.52 15.51
C ILE A 153 5.09 13.60 16.72
N ALA A 154 4.63 12.35 16.56
CA ALA A 154 4.85 11.30 17.53
C ALA A 154 6.25 10.71 17.35
N THR A 155 6.95 10.49 18.45
CA THR A 155 8.30 9.90 18.49
C THR A 155 8.35 8.80 19.55
N LYS A 156 9.47 8.10 19.66
CA LYS A 156 9.72 7.11 20.73
C LYS A 156 9.61 7.71 22.13
N ASP A 157 9.95 8.98 22.27
CA ASP A 157 10.00 9.70 23.55
C ASP A 157 8.71 10.49 23.86
N GLY A 158 7.69 10.38 22.99
CA GLY A 158 6.42 11.08 23.12
C GLY A 158 6.15 12.06 21.99
N VAL A 159 5.15 12.91 22.16
CA VAL A 159 4.69 13.88 21.17
C VAL A 159 5.42 15.22 21.35
N ARG A 160 5.93 15.79 20.28
CA ARG A 160 6.53 17.12 20.24
C ARG A 160 6.11 17.92 19.01
N ASN A 161 6.42 19.20 18.97
CA ASN A 161 6.21 20.01 17.78
C ASN A 161 7.02 19.45 16.61
N ILE A 162 6.42 19.40 15.42
CA ILE A 162 7.10 19.00 14.19
C ILE A 162 8.04 20.12 13.75
N THR A 163 9.23 19.76 13.31
CA THR A 163 10.25 20.71 12.79
C THR A 163 10.34 20.64 11.27
N GLU A 164 10.95 21.65 10.65
CA GLU A 164 11.22 21.62 9.21
C GLU A 164 12.17 20.49 8.80
N ASP A 165 13.08 20.07 9.69
CA ASP A 165 13.96 18.94 9.43
C ASP A 165 13.19 17.60 9.49
N ASP A 166 12.20 17.47 10.38
CA ASP A 166 11.29 16.32 10.39
C ASP A 166 10.52 16.24 9.07
N LYS A 167 9.94 17.35 8.61
CA LYS A 167 9.20 17.41 7.35
C LYS A 167 10.08 17.03 6.16
N LYS A 168 11.31 17.53 6.11
CA LYS A 168 12.28 17.15 5.07
C LYS A 168 12.60 15.66 5.09
N ALA A 169 12.81 15.08 6.29
CA ALA A 169 13.09 13.65 6.43
C ALA A 169 11.89 12.79 5.99
N ILE A 170 10.66 13.19 6.34
CA ILE A 170 9.43 12.53 5.93
C ILE A 170 9.26 12.58 4.40
N LEU A 171 9.43 13.75 3.78
CA LEU A 171 9.34 13.93 2.34
C LEU A 171 10.40 13.11 1.60
N GLU A 172 11.62 13.09 2.10
CA GLU A 172 12.71 12.29 1.51
C GLU A 172 12.43 10.79 1.62
N GLN A 173 11.87 10.33 2.75
CA GLN A 173 11.50 8.93 2.89
C GLN A 173 10.35 8.54 1.96
N ASN A 174 9.35 9.40 1.82
CA ASN A 174 8.27 9.20 0.86
C ASN A 174 8.79 9.14 -0.58
N ARG A 175 9.75 10.02 -0.94
CA ARG A 175 10.40 9.99 -2.26
C ARG A 175 11.08 8.65 -2.52
N LYS A 176 11.85 8.13 -1.55
CA LYS A 176 12.50 6.81 -1.65
C LYS A 176 11.49 5.70 -1.87
N TYR A 177 10.42 5.66 -1.07
CA TYR A 177 9.37 4.65 -1.24
C TYR A 177 8.69 4.74 -2.61
N SER A 178 8.43 5.96 -3.09
CA SER A 178 7.84 6.17 -4.41
C SER A 178 8.77 5.76 -5.55
N GLU A 179 10.07 5.98 -5.42
CA GLU A 179 11.08 5.53 -6.39
C GLU A 179 11.19 4.01 -6.45
N ASP A 180 10.95 3.33 -5.31
CA ASP A 180 10.83 1.86 -5.24
C ASP A 180 9.46 1.36 -5.77
N GLY A 181 8.60 2.26 -6.26
CA GLY A 181 7.28 1.93 -6.80
C GLY A 181 6.22 1.63 -5.75
N LEU A 182 6.47 1.95 -4.49
CA LEU A 182 5.52 1.73 -3.41
C LEU A 182 4.46 2.83 -3.39
N ARG A 183 3.21 2.43 -3.15
CA ARG A 183 2.14 3.36 -2.78
C ARG A 183 2.29 3.72 -1.31
N VAL A 184 2.33 5.00 -1.01
CA VAL A 184 2.49 5.50 0.36
C VAL A 184 1.19 6.08 0.89
N LEU A 185 0.80 5.66 2.08
CA LEU A 185 -0.32 6.20 2.83
C LEU A 185 0.21 6.83 4.12
N THR A 186 -0.23 8.03 4.41
CA THR A 186 0.17 8.80 5.60
C THR A 186 -0.87 8.67 6.69
N PHE A 187 -0.42 8.58 7.93
CA PHE A 187 -1.25 8.46 9.11
C PHE A 187 -0.95 9.59 10.10
N ALA A 188 -2.02 10.13 10.67
CA ALA A 188 -1.97 11.18 11.68
C ALA A 188 -3.19 11.10 12.59
N TYR A 189 -3.10 11.66 13.79
CA TYR A 189 -4.21 11.72 14.72
C TYR A 189 -4.22 13.02 15.49
N LYS A 190 -5.33 13.30 16.15
CA LYS A 190 -5.42 14.32 17.20
C LYS A 190 -6.42 13.90 18.27
N GLU A 191 -6.24 14.43 19.47
CA GLU A 191 -7.23 14.38 20.53
C GLU A 191 -8.09 15.64 20.46
N SER A 192 -9.40 15.51 20.27
CA SER A 192 -10.31 16.65 20.17
C SER A 192 -11.75 16.25 20.48
N GLU A 193 -12.42 17.06 21.29
CA GLU A 193 -13.86 16.92 21.53
C GLU A 193 -14.71 17.69 20.48
N GLU A 194 -14.08 18.45 19.57
CA GLU A 194 -14.77 19.15 18.50
C GLU A 194 -15.49 18.15 17.56
N GLU A 195 -16.60 18.59 16.97
CA GLU A 195 -17.29 17.83 15.91
C GLU A 195 -16.35 17.61 14.73
N LEU A 196 -16.30 16.38 14.22
CA LEU A 196 -15.47 16.04 13.07
C LEU A 196 -16.17 16.50 11.77
N SER A 197 -15.52 17.41 11.07
CA SER A 197 -15.95 17.94 9.77
C SER A 197 -14.72 18.25 8.91
N THR A 198 -14.93 18.54 7.63
CA THR A 198 -13.86 18.97 6.73
C THR A 198 -13.16 20.26 7.19
N GLU A 199 -13.85 21.08 8.00
CA GLU A 199 -13.33 22.33 8.53
C GLU A 199 -12.47 22.14 9.80
N THR A 200 -12.60 20.97 10.46
CA THR A 200 -11.87 20.66 11.70
C THR A 200 -10.70 19.69 11.47
N GLU A 201 -10.40 19.31 10.24
CA GLU A 201 -9.31 18.41 9.88
C GLU A 201 -7.94 19.11 9.86
N TYR A 202 -7.51 19.68 10.99
CA TYR A 202 -6.24 20.39 11.19
C TYR A 202 -5.61 20.05 12.55
N ASP A 203 -4.40 20.54 12.79
CA ASP A 203 -3.65 20.42 14.04
C ASP A 203 -3.33 18.98 14.44
N TYR A 204 -3.02 18.17 13.44
CA TYR A 204 -2.71 16.76 13.63
C TYR A 204 -1.32 16.52 14.23
N ILE A 205 -1.18 15.35 14.82
CA ILE A 205 0.07 14.72 15.23
C ILE A 205 0.44 13.71 14.15
N PHE A 206 1.52 13.94 13.41
CA PHE A 206 2.03 12.99 12.43
C PHE A 206 2.45 11.69 13.12
N LEU A 207 1.98 10.55 12.61
CA LEU A 207 2.33 9.21 13.11
C LEU A 207 3.39 8.54 12.26
N GLY A 208 3.14 8.42 10.96
CA GLY A 208 4.02 7.69 10.08
C GLY A 208 3.51 7.53 8.65
N LEU A 209 4.31 6.80 7.88
CA LEU A 209 3.98 6.40 6.51
C LEU A 209 3.89 4.88 6.45
N VAL A 210 2.90 4.37 5.74
CA VAL A 210 2.80 2.94 5.39
C VAL A 210 2.93 2.81 3.89
N ALA A 211 3.92 2.05 3.45
CA ALA A 211 4.26 1.88 2.06
C ALA A 211 3.94 0.45 1.61
N MET A 212 3.19 0.30 0.53
CA MET A 212 2.64 -0.96 0.06
C MET A 212 2.73 -1.10 -1.46
N ILE A 213 2.67 -2.32 -1.94
CA ILE A 213 2.69 -2.65 -3.36
C ILE A 213 1.86 -3.90 -3.59
N ASP A 214 1.37 -4.09 -4.82
CA ASP A 214 0.92 -5.38 -5.31
C ASP A 214 2.16 -6.18 -5.78
N PRO A 215 2.64 -7.15 -4.99
CA PRO A 215 3.93 -7.79 -5.27
C PRO A 215 3.85 -8.70 -6.50
N PRO A 216 4.96 -8.87 -7.22
CA PRO A 216 5.01 -9.86 -8.28
C PRO A 216 4.79 -11.27 -7.73
N ARG A 217 4.22 -12.14 -8.57
CA ARG A 217 4.15 -13.56 -8.25
C ARG A 217 5.56 -14.16 -8.25
N GLU A 218 5.81 -15.15 -7.42
CA GLU A 218 7.11 -15.83 -7.36
C GLU A 218 7.48 -16.44 -8.71
N GLU A 219 6.50 -17.00 -9.40
CA GLU A 219 6.68 -17.65 -10.71
C GLU A 219 6.98 -16.66 -11.84
N SER A 220 6.59 -15.40 -11.71
CA SER A 220 6.73 -14.39 -12.77
C SER A 220 8.19 -14.17 -13.16
N LYS A 221 9.09 -14.10 -12.17
CA LYS A 221 10.53 -13.92 -12.43
C LYS A 221 11.11 -15.08 -13.24
N GLN A 222 10.75 -16.31 -12.89
CA GLN A 222 11.20 -17.50 -13.60
C GLN A 222 10.61 -17.57 -15.02
N ALA A 223 9.31 -17.30 -15.15
CA ALA A 223 8.61 -17.30 -16.45
C ALA A 223 9.20 -16.26 -17.42
N VAL A 224 9.53 -15.07 -16.92
CA VAL A 224 10.22 -14.02 -17.70
C VAL A 224 11.61 -14.49 -18.16
N ALA A 225 12.40 -15.08 -17.25
CA ALA A 225 13.72 -15.61 -17.59
C ALA A 225 13.65 -16.74 -18.62
N ASP A 226 12.64 -17.61 -18.54
CA ASP A 226 12.43 -18.69 -19.49
C ASP A 226 12.02 -18.16 -20.87
N ALA A 227 11.15 -17.14 -20.93
CA ALA A 227 10.78 -16.48 -22.18
C ALA A 227 12.01 -15.85 -22.87
N ILE A 228 12.83 -15.12 -22.13
CA ILE A 228 14.06 -14.50 -22.66
C ILE A 228 15.02 -15.56 -23.18
N ARG A 229 15.21 -16.67 -22.45
CA ARG A 229 16.06 -17.79 -22.92
C ARG A 229 15.54 -18.47 -24.19
N ALA A 230 14.23 -18.47 -24.37
CA ALA A 230 13.57 -18.97 -25.57
C ALA A 230 13.65 -17.99 -26.77
N GLY A 231 14.29 -16.81 -26.60
CA GLY A 231 14.37 -15.78 -27.61
C GLY A 231 13.09 -14.94 -27.74
N ILE A 232 12.19 -15.02 -26.78
CA ILE A 232 10.95 -14.25 -26.75
C ILE A 232 11.16 -12.98 -25.93
N LYS A 233 10.74 -11.84 -26.45
CA LYS A 233 10.82 -10.54 -25.74
C LYS A 233 9.57 -10.33 -24.87
N PRO A 234 9.66 -10.36 -23.54
CA PRO A 234 8.55 -9.99 -22.68
C PRO A 234 8.40 -8.46 -22.61
N ILE A 235 7.17 -7.99 -22.67
CA ILE A 235 6.79 -6.58 -22.53
C ILE A 235 5.68 -6.53 -21.48
N MET A 236 5.82 -5.64 -20.50
CA MET A 236 4.77 -5.40 -19.52
C MET A 236 3.89 -4.24 -19.97
N ILE A 237 2.58 -4.44 -19.93
CA ILE A 237 1.56 -3.44 -20.21
C ILE A 237 0.75 -3.22 -18.93
N THR A 238 0.49 -1.96 -18.56
CA THR A 238 -0.25 -1.62 -17.35
C THR A 238 -0.85 -0.22 -17.43
N GLY A 239 -1.93 0.01 -16.70
CA GLY A 239 -2.47 1.34 -16.43
C GLY A 239 -1.80 2.06 -15.25
N ASP A 240 -0.82 1.43 -14.59
CA ASP A 240 -0.12 2.01 -13.45
C ASP A 240 0.80 3.16 -13.86
N HIS A 241 1.14 3.96 -12.88
CA HIS A 241 2.13 5.03 -13.06
C HIS A 241 3.50 4.45 -13.49
N LYS A 242 4.19 5.12 -14.41
CA LYS A 242 5.47 4.72 -15.02
C LYS A 242 6.51 4.26 -13.99
N ILE A 243 6.62 4.94 -12.85
CA ILE A 243 7.59 4.61 -11.78
C ILE A 243 7.28 3.25 -11.17
N THR A 244 6.03 3.01 -10.76
CA THR A 244 5.57 1.74 -10.17
C THR A 244 5.75 0.59 -11.16
N ALA A 245 5.34 0.81 -12.42
CA ALA A 245 5.50 -0.18 -13.48
C ALA A 245 6.97 -0.54 -13.71
N SER A 246 7.85 0.45 -13.77
CA SER A 246 9.29 0.24 -13.96
C SER A 246 9.94 -0.51 -12.81
N ALA A 247 9.52 -0.23 -11.56
CA ALA A 247 10.03 -0.94 -10.38
C ALA A 247 9.71 -2.44 -10.43
N ILE A 248 8.44 -2.80 -10.73
CA ILE A 248 8.02 -4.19 -10.90
C ILE A 248 8.73 -4.85 -12.08
N ALA A 249 8.81 -4.17 -13.23
CA ALA A 249 9.48 -4.69 -14.44
C ALA A 249 10.97 -5.01 -14.19
N LYS A 250 11.67 -4.16 -13.44
CA LYS A 250 13.05 -4.42 -13.01
C LYS A 250 13.14 -5.62 -12.07
N GLN A 251 12.24 -5.70 -11.09
CA GLN A 251 12.24 -6.77 -10.08
C GLN A 251 12.04 -8.17 -10.70
N ILE A 252 11.21 -8.29 -11.73
CA ILE A 252 10.96 -9.57 -12.42
C ILE A 252 11.87 -9.81 -13.64
N GLY A 253 12.72 -8.85 -13.99
CA GLY A 253 13.72 -8.99 -15.05
C GLY A 253 13.23 -8.67 -16.46
N ILE A 254 12.03 -8.08 -16.62
CA ILE A 254 11.55 -7.57 -17.92
C ILE A 254 12.35 -6.33 -18.32
N MET A 255 12.66 -5.45 -17.38
CA MET A 255 13.38 -4.20 -17.64
C MET A 255 14.81 -4.28 -17.10
N GLN A 256 15.78 -3.97 -17.97
CA GLN A 256 17.21 -3.91 -17.66
C GLN A 256 17.73 -2.47 -17.77
N GLU A 257 19.01 -2.28 -17.43
CA GLU A 257 19.65 -0.97 -17.61
C GLU A 257 19.71 -0.59 -19.10
N GLY A 258 19.19 0.60 -19.41
CA GLY A 258 19.08 1.09 -20.79
C GLY A 258 17.73 0.83 -21.46
N ASP A 259 16.86 0.01 -20.87
CA ASP A 259 15.51 -0.20 -21.40
C ASP A 259 14.59 1.01 -21.14
N LEU A 260 13.61 1.17 -22.03
CA LEU A 260 12.67 2.29 -21.98
C LEU A 260 11.33 1.87 -21.39
N ALA A 261 10.82 2.68 -20.46
CA ALA A 261 9.41 2.70 -20.09
C ALA A 261 8.77 3.90 -20.80
N VAL A 262 7.68 3.65 -21.52
CA VAL A 262 6.93 4.68 -22.27
C VAL A 262 5.50 4.76 -21.77
N THR A 263 4.91 5.94 -21.87
CA THR A 263 3.47 6.13 -21.63
C THR A 263 2.71 6.00 -22.93
N GLY A 264 1.39 5.82 -22.86
CA GLY A 264 0.56 5.71 -24.06
C GLY A 264 0.50 6.97 -24.94
N LEU A 265 1.06 8.09 -24.45
CA LEU A 265 1.18 9.36 -25.18
C LEU A 265 2.56 9.55 -25.84
N GLU A 266 3.57 8.79 -25.44
CA GLU A 266 4.92 8.74 -26.01
C GLU A 266 5.01 7.70 -27.11
#